data_422b54b7cb45fba70a2798d891c1dbb0
#
_entry.id   422b54b7cb45fba70a2798d891c1dbb0
#
_cell.length_a   1.000
_cell.length_b   1.000
_cell.length_c   1.000
_cell.angle_alpha   90.00
_cell.angle_beta   90.00
_cell.angle_gamma   90.00
#
_symmetry.space_group_name_H-M   'P 1'
#
loop_
_entity.id
_entity.type
_entity.pdbx_description
1 polymer ?
#
loop_
_entity_poly.entity_id
_entity_poly.type
_entity_poly.pdbx_seq_one_letter_code
_entity_poly.pdbx_strand_id
1 'polypeptide(L)'
;TDSTLTLSTEAKSLEIANTTFAGGNLVGGTSGVGTVITSTTVKPDGSTKICLYYTRNKFTLELSKNDYISSVTGAGSYKWGQNVTIKANVKANDIYYIYGFANWTKDGVQYETESTKQFSMGTQNLSLVANGKILQGQEYTVTFEPKGGTITTNTKKVNYSSTYGNLPAVNGQEGLTAKTYTLTYNYKYTGKANSSKQYACSLNGWYKEEAYTNIVTSASKVTTASNHTLYAKWNNPSVTLETPVRAGYTFDGWYTDESLKTKAGNGGASYSIGANTTLYAKWIANTDTKYVVKHWQQNIDGNADIKNDVNYTLKDTETLEGTTDEIVIPGIKKYTGFTSPDVRKISILGDGSLVVDYYYKRNKYNVVLDKDEGIESVSGAGTYNYEQQVTIDAKVKDGYEWKGWTGNATLESKQNTFGMPAQNVELTATTTKIEREYTITFDSNGGEQPN
;
A
#
# COMPACT_ATOMS: atom_id res chain seq x y z
N THR A 1 11.27 88.99 35.01
CA THR A 1 12.57 89.69 34.96
C THR A 1 12.44 91.11 35.47
N ASP A 2 13.24 91.35 36.46
CA ASP A 2 13.30 92.73 37.00
C ASP A 2 14.20 93.55 36.06
N SER A 3 13.69 94.60 35.58
CA SER A 3 14.49 95.61 34.89
C SER A 3 14.75 96.82 35.81
N THR A 4 16.00 97.05 36.11
CA THR A 4 16.43 98.18 36.90
C THR A 4 17.00 99.21 35.94
N LEU A 5 16.37 100.41 35.96
CA LEU A 5 16.84 101.52 35.19
C LEU A 5 17.50 102.51 36.18
N THR A 6 18.79 102.79 35.95
CA THR A 6 19.54 103.78 36.70
C THR A 6 19.65 105.05 35.88
N LEU A 7 19.21 106.23 36.40
CA LEU A 7 19.19 107.52 35.71
C LEU A 7 20.08 108.54 36.37
N SER A 8 20.48 109.57 35.60
CA SER A 8 21.37 110.64 36.00
C SER A 8 20.79 111.58 37.06
N THR A 9 21.57 112.50 37.58
CA THR A 9 21.37 113.33 38.76
C THR A 9 20.19 114.33 38.75
N GLU A 10 19.34 114.41 37.72
CA GLU A 10 18.18 115.29 37.70
C GLU A 10 16.88 114.58 37.79
N ALA A 11 15.93 115.05 38.61
CA ALA A 11 14.59 114.53 38.73
C ALA A 11 13.79 114.80 37.44
N LYS A 12 13.54 113.75 36.68
CA LYS A 12 12.74 113.82 35.44
C LYS A 12 11.56 112.81 35.51
N SER A 13 10.44 113.22 34.92
CA SER A 13 9.34 112.28 34.66
C SER A 13 9.72 111.33 33.59
N LEU A 14 9.55 110.03 33.84
CA LEU A 14 9.84 108.97 32.90
C LEU A 14 8.54 108.21 32.56
N GLU A 15 8.21 108.15 31.28
CA GLU A 15 7.14 107.33 30.82
C GLU A 15 7.67 105.87 30.73
N ILE A 16 6.93 104.96 31.29
CA ILE A 16 7.29 103.52 31.36
C ILE A 16 6.64 102.83 30.16
N ALA A 17 7.47 102.48 29.22
CA ALA A 17 7.01 101.60 28.12
C ALA A 17 6.76 100.18 28.63
N ASN A 18 5.53 99.77 28.56
CA ASN A 18 5.16 98.43 28.93
C ASN A 18 5.72 97.42 27.92
N THR A 19 6.58 96.55 28.37
CA THR A 19 7.05 95.42 27.54
C THR A 19 6.01 94.31 27.60
N THR A 20 5.53 93.88 26.44
CA THR A 20 4.62 92.75 26.34
C THR A 20 5.41 91.46 26.29
N PHE A 21 5.08 90.54 27.14
CA PHE A 21 5.58 89.14 27.08
C PHE A 21 4.47 88.25 26.63
N ALA A 22 4.69 87.44 25.63
CA ALA A 22 3.69 86.52 25.05
C ALA A 22 3.06 85.59 26.10
N GLY A 23 3.76 85.28 27.17
CA GLY A 23 3.31 84.38 28.23
C GLY A 23 2.88 85.10 29.53
N GLY A 24 2.78 86.42 29.59
CA GLY A 24 2.46 87.17 30.82
C GLY A 24 1.69 88.44 30.65
N ASN A 25 0.88 88.80 31.62
CA ASN A 25 0.17 90.09 31.69
C ASN A 25 0.81 90.94 32.74
N LEU A 26 1.00 92.25 32.43
CA LEU A 26 1.41 93.21 33.42
C LEU A 26 0.32 93.37 34.47
N VAL A 27 0.65 93.25 35.72
CA VAL A 27 -0.30 93.29 36.84
C VAL A 27 0.07 94.29 37.91
N GLY A 28 1.20 94.98 37.79
CA GLY A 28 1.61 96.00 38.77
C GLY A 28 2.97 96.63 38.48
N GLY A 29 3.33 97.71 39.15
CA GLY A 29 4.62 98.41 39.05
C GLY A 29 5.24 98.69 40.43
N THR A 30 6.06 99.74 40.56
CA THR A 30 6.89 100.00 41.77
C THR A 30 6.17 100.03 43.08
N SER A 31 4.84 100.24 43.10
CA SER A 31 4.01 100.21 44.30
C SER A 31 3.46 98.85 44.65
N GLY A 32 3.77 97.82 43.89
CA GLY A 32 3.37 96.43 44.18
C GLY A 32 2.41 95.84 43.18
N VAL A 33 2.02 94.53 43.43
CA VAL A 33 1.11 93.79 42.55
C VAL A 33 -0.30 94.37 42.61
N GLY A 34 -0.93 94.56 41.50
CA GLY A 34 -2.28 95.10 41.37
C GLY A 34 -2.33 96.58 40.98
N THR A 35 -1.22 97.31 40.99
CA THR A 35 -1.15 98.75 40.58
C THR A 35 -0.29 98.85 39.31
N VAL A 36 -0.91 99.30 38.23
CA VAL A 36 -0.19 99.58 36.96
C VAL A 36 0.21 101.03 36.99
N ILE A 37 1.52 101.35 36.95
CA ILE A 37 2.05 102.65 36.85
C ILE A 37 2.52 102.98 35.45
N THR A 38 2.10 104.12 34.94
CA THR A 38 2.47 104.61 33.61
C THR A 38 3.61 105.60 33.63
N SER A 39 3.86 106.25 34.82
CA SER A 39 4.95 107.19 35.00
C SER A 39 5.46 107.18 36.45
N THR A 40 6.68 107.62 36.68
CA THR A 40 7.28 107.83 38.00
C THR A 40 8.29 108.95 37.94
N THR A 41 8.51 109.66 39.08
CA THR A 41 9.55 110.68 39.18
C THR A 41 10.88 110.02 39.52
N VAL A 42 11.89 110.37 38.76
CA VAL A 42 13.26 109.81 38.97
C VAL A 42 13.95 110.74 40.01
N LYS A 43 14.46 110.09 41.05
CA LYS A 43 15.22 110.77 42.09
C LYS A 43 16.65 111.05 41.66
N PRO A 44 17.21 112.22 41.94
CA PRO A 44 18.61 112.55 41.56
C PRO A 44 19.67 111.67 42.23
N ASP A 45 19.37 111.09 43.38
CA ASP A 45 20.26 110.23 44.15
C ASP A 45 20.42 108.82 43.59
N GLY A 46 19.77 108.49 42.45
CA GLY A 46 19.84 107.21 41.80
C GLY A 46 19.05 106.08 42.48
N SER A 47 18.28 106.41 43.52
CA SER A 47 17.54 105.39 44.29
C SER A 47 16.23 104.96 43.65
N THR A 48 15.83 105.56 42.51
CA THR A 48 14.62 105.15 41.82
C THR A 48 14.78 103.76 41.16
N LYS A 49 14.06 102.85 41.68
CA LYS A 49 13.99 101.47 41.12
C LYS A 49 12.57 101.25 40.61
N ILE A 50 12.48 100.91 39.35
CA ILE A 50 11.21 100.53 38.69
C ILE A 50 11.14 99.01 38.54
N CYS A 51 10.14 98.43 39.17
CA CYS A 51 9.86 97.01 39.06
C CYS A 51 8.52 96.83 38.34
N LEU A 52 8.50 96.07 37.29
CA LEU A 52 7.28 95.71 36.61
C LEU A 52 6.98 94.26 36.96
N TYR A 53 5.81 94.00 37.45
CA TYR A 53 5.37 92.65 37.84
C TYR A 53 4.45 92.08 36.81
N TYR A 54 4.76 90.85 36.35
CA TYR A 54 3.97 90.17 35.38
C TYR A 54 3.46 88.82 36.00
N THR A 55 2.16 88.54 35.84
CA THR A 55 1.62 87.22 36.05
C THR A 55 1.83 86.39 34.81
N ARG A 56 2.18 85.18 35.00
CA ARG A 56 2.25 84.25 33.86
C ARG A 56 0.83 83.88 33.42
N ASN A 57 0.54 84.03 32.14
CA ASN A 57 -0.71 83.59 31.55
C ASN A 57 -0.82 82.08 31.65
N LYS A 58 -2.05 81.63 31.75
CA LYS A 58 -2.35 80.18 31.72
C LYS A 58 -2.79 79.82 30.30
N PHE A 59 -2.31 78.68 29.88
CA PHE A 59 -2.67 78.10 28.61
C PHE A 59 -3.17 76.64 28.88
N THR A 60 -4.18 76.26 28.10
CA THR A 60 -4.82 74.93 28.24
C THR A 60 -4.06 73.90 27.43
N LEU A 61 -3.74 72.79 28.07
CA LEU A 61 -3.30 71.57 27.42
C LEU A 61 -4.46 70.59 27.39
N GLU A 62 -4.94 70.24 26.18
CA GLU A 62 -5.95 69.24 25.96
C GLU A 62 -5.28 67.95 25.43
N LEU A 63 -5.69 66.83 25.99
CA LEU A 63 -5.21 65.50 25.57
C LEU A 63 -6.38 64.65 25.16
N SER A 64 -6.29 64.11 24.02
CA SER A 64 -7.19 63.05 23.51
C SER A 64 -6.42 61.83 23.13
N LYS A 65 -7.12 60.70 22.77
CA LYS A 65 -6.51 59.43 22.49
C LYS A 65 -7.32 58.64 21.46
N ASN A 66 -6.67 57.75 20.73
CA ASN A 66 -7.34 56.73 19.92
C ASN A 66 -7.70 55.49 20.76
N ASP A 67 -8.37 54.52 20.14
CA ASP A 67 -8.88 53.30 20.78
C ASP A 67 -7.80 52.35 21.32
N TYR A 68 -6.54 52.51 20.90
CA TYR A 68 -5.42 51.70 21.35
C TYR A 68 -4.67 52.28 22.56
N ILE A 69 -5.10 53.45 23.04
CA ILE A 69 -4.62 54.08 24.28
C ILE A 69 -5.69 53.92 25.36
N SER A 70 -5.33 53.40 26.51
CA SER A 70 -6.27 53.24 27.63
C SER A 70 -6.55 54.55 28.32
N SER A 71 -5.52 55.38 28.60
CA SER A 71 -5.64 56.65 29.29
C SER A 71 -4.51 57.60 28.91
N VAL A 72 -4.79 58.86 29.05
CA VAL A 72 -3.79 59.97 28.98
C VAL A 72 -3.83 60.81 30.29
N THR A 73 -2.67 61.27 30.69
CA THR A 73 -2.54 62.15 31.88
C THR A 73 -1.67 63.30 31.53
N GLY A 74 -1.89 64.48 32.26
CA GLY A 74 -1.17 65.70 32.06
C GLY A 74 -1.98 66.75 31.37
N ALA A 75 -3.27 66.57 31.07
CA ALA A 75 -4.18 67.62 30.61
C ALA A 75 -4.44 68.59 31.74
N GLY A 76 -4.63 69.91 31.44
CA GLY A 76 -4.92 70.91 32.41
C GLY A 76 -4.58 72.32 31.96
N SER A 77 -4.66 73.29 32.88
CA SER A 77 -4.29 74.67 32.68
C SER A 77 -2.97 74.96 33.39
N TYR A 78 -1.97 75.37 32.64
CA TYR A 78 -0.59 75.54 33.09
C TYR A 78 -0.13 76.99 32.84
N LYS A 79 0.68 77.57 33.76
CA LYS A 79 1.31 78.86 33.54
C LYS A 79 2.38 78.77 32.44
N TRP A 80 2.55 79.83 31.68
CA TRP A 80 3.67 79.90 30.74
C TRP A 80 5.02 79.51 31.41
N GLY A 81 5.80 78.66 30.72
CA GLY A 81 7.07 78.16 31.24
C GLY A 81 6.97 77.09 32.37
N GLN A 82 5.75 76.77 32.81
CA GLN A 82 5.58 75.67 33.76
C GLN A 82 5.90 74.30 33.11
N ASN A 83 6.67 73.50 33.80
CA ASN A 83 6.97 72.15 33.33
C ASN A 83 5.71 71.33 33.44
N VAL A 84 5.41 70.65 32.35
CA VAL A 84 4.29 69.70 32.16
C VAL A 84 4.81 68.38 31.78
N THR A 85 4.27 67.29 32.36
CA THR A 85 4.53 65.93 31.93
C THR A 85 3.25 65.34 31.38
N ILE A 86 3.29 64.95 30.13
CA ILE A 86 2.22 64.15 29.52
C ILE A 86 2.60 62.72 29.54
N LYS A 87 1.62 61.79 29.67
CA LYS A 87 1.83 60.35 29.60
C LYS A 87 0.62 59.68 28.94
N ALA A 88 0.88 58.81 27.99
CA ALA A 88 -0.09 57.92 27.40
C ALA A 88 0.14 56.48 27.88
N ASN A 89 -0.88 55.85 28.41
CA ASN A 89 -0.87 54.44 28.76
C ASN A 89 -1.52 53.66 27.62
N VAL A 90 -0.78 52.72 27.06
CA VAL A 90 -1.27 51.83 26.01
C VAL A 90 -2.35 50.89 26.58
N LYS A 91 -3.31 50.51 25.76
CA LYS A 91 -4.28 49.44 26.07
C LYS A 91 -3.55 48.16 26.45
N ALA A 92 -4.03 47.46 27.47
CA ALA A 92 -3.52 46.13 27.81
C ALA A 92 -3.69 45.16 26.62
N ASN A 93 -2.72 44.27 26.40
CA ASN A 93 -2.85 43.22 25.43
C ASN A 93 -4.09 42.38 25.71
N ASP A 94 -4.81 42.01 24.67
CA ASP A 94 -5.95 41.10 24.75
C ASP A 94 -5.62 39.76 24.10
N ILE A 95 -6.60 38.88 23.99
CA ILE A 95 -6.42 37.54 23.36
C ILE A 95 -6.14 37.61 21.85
N TYR A 96 -6.31 38.77 21.23
CA TYR A 96 -6.13 38.94 19.79
C TYR A 96 -4.81 39.60 19.43
N TYR A 97 -4.48 40.73 20.17
CA TYR A 97 -3.43 41.63 19.75
C TYR A 97 -2.53 42.11 20.88
N ILE A 98 -1.32 42.44 20.52
CA ILE A 98 -0.34 43.16 21.29
C ILE A 98 -0.38 44.63 20.81
N TYR A 99 -0.58 45.54 21.76
CA TYR A 99 -0.69 46.96 21.47
C TYR A 99 0.58 47.70 21.88
N GLY A 100 0.87 48.81 21.17
CA GLY A 100 2.02 49.65 21.45
C GLY A 100 1.70 51.12 21.24
N PHE A 101 2.48 52.01 21.86
CA PHE A 101 2.42 53.46 21.63
C PHE A 101 2.99 53.74 20.23
N ALA A 102 2.36 54.63 19.48
CA ALA A 102 2.86 55.08 18.19
C ALA A 102 3.50 56.46 18.30
N ASN A 103 2.71 57.46 18.67
CA ASN A 103 3.16 58.86 18.79
C ASN A 103 2.10 59.73 19.46
N TRP A 104 2.51 60.97 19.84
CA TRP A 104 1.62 62.10 20.02
C TRP A 104 1.54 62.85 18.71
N THR A 105 0.36 63.34 18.34
CA THR A 105 0.16 64.24 17.19
C THR A 105 -0.45 65.55 17.61
N LYS A 106 -0.05 66.63 16.92
CA LYS A 106 -0.67 67.96 16.93
C LYS A 106 -1.19 68.22 15.53
N ASP A 107 -2.48 68.53 15.40
CA ASP A 107 -3.11 68.87 14.12
C ASP A 107 -2.84 67.77 13.04
N GLY A 108 -2.82 66.46 13.47
CA GLY A 108 -2.53 65.32 12.62
C GLY A 108 -1.04 65.07 12.29
N VAL A 109 -0.15 66.02 12.67
CA VAL A 109 1.30 65.88 12.44
C VAL A 109 1.99 65.29 13.67
N GLN A 110 2.98 64.50 13.49
CA GLN A 110 3.75 63.88 14.58
C GLN A 110 4.39 64.96 15.43
N TYR A 111 4.10 64.93 16.72
CA TYR A 111 4.63 65.83 17.73
C TYR A 111 5.72 65.18 18.58
N GLU A 112 5.51 63.96 19.05
CA GLU A 112 6.40 63.28 19.95
C GLU A 112 6.26 61.75 19.76
N THR A 113 7.37 61.02 19.88
CA THR A 113 7.41 59.54 19.73
C THR A 113 7.47 58.78 21.04
N GLU A 114 7.79 59.51 22.14
CA GLU A 114 7.81 58.91 23.48
C GLU A 114 6.42 58.97 24.15
N SER A 115 6.00 57.90 24.77
CA SER A 115 4.70 57.85 25.46
C SER A 115 4.62 58.79 26.67
N THR A 116 5.78 59.13 27.25
CA THR A 116 5.91 60.06 28.36
C THR A 116 6.85 61.18 27.92
N LYS A 117 6.39 62.45 27.97
CA LYS A 117 7.20 63.66 27.60
C LYS A 117 7.05 64.73 28.60
N GLN A 118 8.15 65.38 28.99
CA GLN A 118 8.20 66.58 29.76
C GLN A 118 8.59 67.72 28.83
N PHE A 119 7.86 68.88 28.97
CA PHE A 119 8.13 70.08 28.25
C PHE A 119 7.66 71.34 29.07
N SER A 120 8.14 72.50 28.72
CA SER A 120 7.65 73.73 29.29
C SER A 120 6.46 74.29 28.51
N MET A 121 5.38 74.66 29.21
CA MET A 121 4.19 75.20 28.55
C MET A 121 4.49 76.47 27.79
N GLY A 122 4.12 76.48 26.53
CA GLY A 122 4.31 77.58 25.60
C GLY A 122 3.30 78.69 25.79
N THR A 123 3.24 79.63 24.81
CA THR A 123 2.39 80.86 24.82
C THR A 123 1.05 80.69 24.11
N GLN A 124 0.66 79.41 23.82
CA GLN A 124 -0.59 79.05 23.13
C GLN A 124 -1.21 77.82 23.78
N ASN A 125 -2.51 77.67 23.64
CA ASN A 125 -3.19 76.42 23.95
C ASN A 125 -2.62 75.32 23.06
N LEU A 126 -2.50 74.08 23.62
CA LEU A 126 -1.96 72.93 22.95
C LEU A 126 -2.96 71.81 23.04
N SER A 127 -3.31 71.22 21.90
CA SER A 127 -4.14 70.02 21.83
C SER A 127 -3.30 68.91 21.20
N LEU A 128 -3.20 67.82 21.93
CA LEU A 128 -2.42 66.60 21.49
C LEU A 128 -3.28 65.38 21.51
N VAL A 129 -3.05 64.51 20.52
CA VAL A 129 -3.69 63.16 20.41
C VAL A 129 -2.65 62.11 20.62
N ALA A 130 -2.87 61.25 21.61
CA ALA A 130 -2.07 60.03 21.81
C ALA A 130 -2.54 58.92 20.87
N ASN A 131 -1.65 58.40 20.06
CA ASN A 131 -1.92 57.33 19.13
C ASN A 131 -1.22 56.05 19.59
N GLY A 132 -1.99 55.01 19.78
CA GLY A 132 -1.51 53.65 19.86
C GLY A 132 -1.70 52.91 18.54
N LYS A 133 -1.12 51.76 18.42
CA LYS A 133 -1.24 50.84 17.26
C LYS A 133 -1.18 49.39 17.67
N ILE A 134 -1.68 48.49 16.79
CA ILE A 134 -1.41 47.07 16.91
C ILE A 134 0.03 46.84 16.47
N LEU A 135 0.83 46.17 17.31
CA LEU A 135 2.18 45.75 16.98
C LEU A 135 2.16 44.44 16.23
N GLN A 136 1.42 43.47 16.75
CA GLN A 136 1.24 42.15 16.15
C GLN A 136 0.04 41.45 16.77
N GLY A 137 -0.38 40.32 16.15
CA GLY A 137 -1.31 39.37 16.77
C GLY A 137 -0.66 38.65 17.94
N GLN A 138 -1.45 38.24 18.91
CA GLN A 138 -1.00 37.35 19.98
C GLN A 138 -0.43 36.06 19.41
N GLU A 139 0.63 35.54 20.02
CA GLU A 139 1.28 34.30 19.61
C GLU A 139 0.57 33.09 20.23
N TYR A 140 0.26 32.12 19.40
CA TYR A 140 -0.35 30.86 19.81
C TYR A 140 0.47 29.66 19.28
N THR A 141 0.35 28.52 19.97
CA THR A 141 0.94 27.26 19.56
C THR A 141 -0.08 26.48 18.74
N VAL A 142 0.30 26.13 17.52
CA VAL A 142 -0.40 25.14 16.68
C VAL A 142 0.25 23.79 16.92
N THR A 143 -0.55 22.78 17.26
CA THR A 143 -0.13 21.40 17.34
C THR A 143 -0.59 20.66 16.09
N PHE A 144 0.28 19.85 15.47
CA PHE A 144 -0.03 19.05 14.31
C PHE A 144 -0.28 17.60 14.73
N GLU A 145 -1.50 17.11 14.51
CA GLU A 145 -1.91 15.74 14.76
C GLU A 145 -1.88 14.94 13.44
N PRO A 146 -0.91 14.03 13.24
CA PRO A 146 -0.68 13.38 11.96
C PRO A 146 -1.67 12.25 11.61
N LYS A 147 -2.60 11.89 12.51
CA LYS A 147 -3.70 10.92 12.27
C LYS A 147 -3.27 9.61 11.57
N GLY A 148 -2.25 8.99 12.13
CA GLY A 148 -1.71 7.70 11.68
C GLY A 148 -0.45 7.79 10.82
N GLY A 149 0.00 8.99 10.44
CA GLY A 149 1.39 9.25 10.10
C GLY A 149 2.23 9.49 11.35
N THR A 150 3.48 9.87 11.20
CA THR A 150 4.33 10.36 12.32
C THR A 150 4.92 11.72 11.97
N ILE A 151 5.26 12.51 12.98
CA ILE A 151 5.88 13.82 12.81
C ILE A 151 6.89 14.07 13.93
N THR A 152 8.08 14.58 13.58
CA THR A 152 9.12 14.86 14.57
C THR A 152 8.90 16.21 15.25
N THR A 153 8.62 17.26 14.47
CA THR A 153 8.32 18.60 14.97
C THR A 153 6.83 18.86 14.82
N ASN A 154 6.08 18.59 15.88
CA ASN A 154 4.62 18.62 15.85
C ASN A 154 4.01 19.94 16.33
N THR A 155 4.81 20.98 16.58
CA THR A 155 4.29 22.29 17.02
C THR A 155 4.90 23.42 16.22
N LYS A 156 4.14 24.51 16.10
CA LYS A 156 4.56 25.75 15.46
C LYS A 156 3.96 26.95 16.16
N LYS A 157 4.73 28.04 16.26
CA LYS A 157 4.23 29.35 16.74
C LYS A 157 3.63 30.13 15.57
N VAL A 158 2.47 30.70 15.79
CA VAL A 158 1.74 31.55 14.84
C VAL A 158 1.13 32.75 15.55
N ASN A 159 1.06 33.90 14.86
CA ASN A 159 0.42 35.05 15.40
C ASN A 159 -1.04 35.18 14.90
N TYR A 160 -1.95 35.55 15.78
CA TYR A 160 -3.34 35.85 15.41
C TYR A 160 -3.38 36.82 14.22
N SER A 161 -4.31 36.61 13.29
CA SER A 161 -4.46 37.40 12.04
C SER A 161 -3.30 37.30 11.04
N SER A 162 -2.18 36.65 11.36
CA SER A 162 -1.15 36.31 10.37
C SER A 162 -1.58 35.11 9.51
N THR A 163 -0.77 34.72 8.54
CA THR A 163 -0.96 33.46 7.84
C THR A 163 -0.30 32.30 8.62
N TYR A 164 -0.80 31.08 8.44
CA TYR A 164 -0.14 29.89 9.01
C TYR A 164 1.27 29.68 8.45
N GLY A 165 1.55 30.16 7.22
CA GLY A 165 2.81 29.91 6.54
C GLY A 165 2.99 28.43 6.18
N ASN A 166 4.22 27.96 6.00
CA ASN A 166 4.49 26.58 5.63
C ASN A 166 3.90 25.62 6.66
N LEU A 167 3.15 24.64 6.17
CA LEU A 167 2.58 23.55 6.96
C LEU A 167 3.42 22.29 6.73
N PRO A 168 3.46 21.35 7.71
CA PRO A 168 4.21 20.12 7.55
C PRO A 168 3.76 19.35 6.31
N ALA A 169 4.73 18.90 5.52
CA ALA A 169 4.55 18.08 4.32
C ALA A 169 5.33 16.79 4.44
N VAL A 170 4.89 15.75 3.73
CA VAL A 170 5.61 14.47 3.69
C VAL A 170 7.01 14.69 3.14
N ASN A 171 8.02 14.19 3.84
CA ASN A 171 9.45 14.41 3.59
C ASN A 171 9.89 15.89 3.75
N GLY A 172 9.09 16.71 4.42
CA GLY A 172 9.46 18.08 4.79
C GLY A 172 10.38 18.14 6.02
N GLN A 173 10.79 19.37 6.36
CA GLN A 173 11.72 19.63 7.48
C GLN A 173 11.13 19.24 8.85
N GLU A 174 9.81 19.22 8.99
CA GLU A 174 9.11 18.85 10.21
C GLU A 174 9.11 17.32 10.46
N GLY A 175 9.67 16.53 9.54
CA GLY A 175 9.78 15.08 9.67
C GLY A 175 8.45 14.37 9.62
N LEU A 176 7.47 14.89 8.86
CA LEU A 176 6.20 14.22 8.63
C LEU A 176 6.42 12.99 7.72
N THR A 177 6.03 11.82 8.22
CA THR A 177 5.95 10.59 7.43
C THR A 177 4.51 10.24 7.11
N ALA A 178 4.30 9.63 5.95
CA ALA A 178 2.97 9.24 5.50
C ALA A 178 2.40 8.10 6.35
N LYS A 179 1.09 8.11 6.55
CA LYS A 179 0.33 6.94 6.99
C LYS A 179 0.50 5.83 5.95
N THR A 180 0.65 4.58 6.40
CA THR A 180 0.80 3.43 5.52
C THR A 180 -0.24 2.36 5.82
N TYR A 181 -0.59 1.59 4.79
CA TYR A 181 -1.36 0.36 4.91
C TYR A 181 -0.61 -0.80 4.29
N THR A 182 -0.77 -1.99 4.86
CA THR A 182 -0.24 -3.24 4.32
C THR A 182 -1.33 -3.96 3.55
N LEU A 183 -1.04 -4.29 2.28
CA LEU A 183 -1.84 -5.20 1.48
C LEU A 183 -1.11 -6.53 1.37
N THR A 184 -1.78 -7.61 1.79
CA THR A 184 -1.28 -8.99 1.71
C THR A 184 -2.11 -9.78 0.72
N TYR A 185 -1.46 -10.46 -0.21
CA TYR A 185 -2.07 -11.42 -1.13
C TYR A 185 -1.88 -12.84 -0.58
N ASN A 186 -2.97 -13.53 -0.26
CA ASN A 186 -3.01 -14.94 0.08
C ASN A 186 -3.51 -15.72 -1.13
N TYR A 187 -2.60 -16.45 -1.79
CA TYR A 187 -2.91 -17.15 -3.03
C TYR A 187 -3.70 -18.43 -2.84
N LYS A 188 -3.90 -18.89 -1.59
CA LYS A 188 -4.73 -20.07 -1.24
C LYS A 188 -4.29 -21.37 -1.90
N TYR A 189 -2.99 -21.54 -2.21
CA TYR A 189 -2.43 -22.81 -2.63
C TYR A 189 -0.95 -22.96 -2.24
N THR A 190 -0.50 -24.20 -2.04
CA THR A 190 0.83 -24.52 -1.48
C THR A 190 2.01 -24.16 -2.37
N GLY A 191 1.80 -23.97 -3.66
CA GLY A 191 2.86 -23.65 -4.62
C GLY A 191 3.32 -22.20 -4.65
N LYS A 192 2.65 -21.30 -3.90
CA LYS A 192 2.99 -19.88 -3.90
C LYS A 192 2.85 -19.26 -2.51
N ALA A 193 3.95 -18.69 -2.00
CA ALA A 193 3.96 -17.97 -0.74
C ALA A 193 3.12 -16.69 -0.82
N ASN A 194 2.50 -16.31 0.30
CA ASN A 194 1.81 -15.03 0.42
C ASN A 194 2.80 -13.87 0.17
N SER A 195 2.32 -12.79 -0.42
CA SER A 195 3.10 -11.58 -0.60
C SER A 195 2.47 -10.41 0.14
N SER A 196 3.30 -9.55 0.78
CA SER A 196 2.83 -8.38 1.51
C SER A 196 3.64 -7.17 1.06
N LYS A 197 2.94 -6.04 0.87
CA LYS A 197 3.56 -4.76 0.52
C LYS A 197 2.88 -3.62 1.26
N GLN A 198 3.69 -2.67 1.72
CA GLN A 198 3.20 -1.43 2.30
C GLN A 198 2.98 -0.37 1.23
N TYR A 199 1.88 0.38 1.39
CA TYR A 199 1.50 1.47 0.51
C TYR A 199 1.25 2.72 1.33
N ALA A 200 1.90 3.81 0.97
CA ALA A 200 1.77 5.09 1.63
C ALA A 200 0.52 5.83 1.15
N CYS A 201 -0.21 6.42 2.10
CA CYS A 201 -1.27 7.36 1.83
C CYS A 201 -0.67 8.70 1.38
N SER A 202 -1.37 9.46 0.55
CA SER A 202 -0.99 10.84 0.22
C SER A 202 -1.66 11.82 1.18
N LEU A 203 -0.93 12.85 1.63
CA LEU A 203 -1.50 13.91 2.45
C LEU A 203 -2.50 14.71 1.60
N ASN A 204 -3.76 14.73 2.04
CA ASN A 204 -4.79 15.59 1.44
C ASN A 204 -4.62 17.04 1.92
N GLY A 205 -4.34 17.22 3.20
CA GLY A 205 -4.13 18.53 3.80
C GLY A 205 -4.28 18.51 5.32
N TRP A 206 -4.13 19.70 5.92
CA TRP A 206 -4.35 19.94 7.33
C TRP A 206 -5.71 20.60 7.55
N TYR A 207 -6.42 20.19 8.58
CA TYR A 207 -7.79 20.64 8.87
C TYR A 207 -7.92 21.14 10.30
N LYS A 208 -8.84 22.09 10.54
CA LYS A 208 -9.10 22.61 11.90
C LYS A 208 -9.80 21.62 12.81
N GLU A 209 -10.60 20.72 12.22
CA GLU A 209 -11.43 19.75 12.95
C GLU A 209 -11.16 18.32 12.49
N GLU A 210 -11.36 17.35 13.37
CA GLU A 210 -11.28 15.92 13.04
C GLU A 210 -12.30 15.46 11.99
N ALA A 211 -13.41 16.23 11.84
CA ALA A 211 -14.42 16.00 10.81
C ALA A 211 -13.95 16.41 9.41
N TYR A 212 -12.77 17.04 9.30
CA TYR A 212 -12.16 17.48 8.04
C TYR A 212 -13.03 18.41 7.20
N THR A 213 -13.71 19.39 7.85
CA THR A 213 -14.59 20.34 7.18
C THR A 213 -13.85 21.59 6.71
N ASN A 214 -12.90 22.12 7.50
CA ASN A 214 -12.20 23.36 7.22
C ASN A 214 -10.71 23.11 6.97
N ILE A 215 -10.33 23.10 5.69
CA ILE A 215 -8.94 22.94 5.27
C ILE A 215 -8.13 24.21 5.59
N VAL A 216 -6.89 24.02 6.02
CA VAL A 216 -5.91 25.07 6.27
C VAL A 216 -4.79 24.95 5.26
N THR A 217 -4.48 26.09 4.62
CA THR A 217 -3.36 26.23 3.69
C THR A 217 -2.31 27.19 4.27
N SER A 218 -1.15 27.30 3.66
CA SER A 218 -0.12 28.26 4.04
C SER A 218 -0.60 29.72 4.03
N ALA A 219 -1.57 30.05 3.16
CA ALA A 219 -2.16 31.39 3.02
C ALA A 219 -3.36 31.62 3.95
N SER A 220 -3.88 30.59 4.61
CA SER A 220 -5.00 30.71 5.53
C SER A 220 -4.63 31.60 6.70
N LYS A 221 -5.56 32.52 7.10
CA LYS A 221 -5.40 33.37 8.27
C LYS A 221 -5.61 32.61 9.58
N VAL A 222 -4.78 32.90 10.57
CA VAL A 222 -4.95 32.41 11.94
C VAL A 222 -6.09 33.16 12.59
N THR A 223 -7.26 32.54 12.68
CA THR A 223 -8.49 33.13 13.24
C THR A 223 -8.86 32.55 14.61
N THR A 224 -8.11 31.58 15.10
CA THR A 224 -8.30 30.97 16.42
C THR A 224 -7.39 31.70 17.42
N ALA A 225 -8.00 32.40 18.38
CA ALA A 225 -7.29 33.17 19.41
C ALA A 225 -7.00 32.33 20.66
N SER A 226 -6.41 31.14 20.43
CA SER A 226 -5.95 30.20 21.46
C SER A 226 -4.98 29.17 20.83
N ASN A 227 -4.28 28.43 21.67
CA ASN A 227 -3.58 27.23 21.23
C ASN A 227 -4.59 26.27 20.60
N HIS A 228 -4.24 25.68 19.45
CA HIS A 228 -5.17 24.81 18.72
C HIS A 228 -4.42 23.72 17.94
N THR A 229 -5.18 22.70 17.51
CA THR A 229 -4.65 21.57 16.79
C THR A 229 -5.13 21.58 15.33
N LEU A 230 -4.24 21.20 14.41
CA LEU A 230 -4.56 20.88 13.04
C LEU A 230 -4.41 19.39 12.81
N TYR A 231 -5.34 18.78 12.09
CA TYR A 231 -5.46 17.35 11.86
C TYR A 231 -5.12 17.02 10.42
N ALA A 232 -4.19 16.07 10.22
CA ALA A 232 -3.86 15.59 8.89
C ALA A 232 -4.99 14.70 8.34
N LYS A 233 -5.44 14.98 7.11
CA LYS A 233 -6.28 14.08 6.34
C LYS A 233 -5.45 13.34 5.30
N TRP A 234 -5.66 12.04 5.17
CA TRP A 234 -4.95 11.19 4.23
C TRP A 234 -5.89 10.65 3.17
N ASN A 235 -5.44 10.65 1.92
CA ASN A 235 -6.08 9.91 0.83
C ASN A 235 -5.55 8.48 0.82
N ASN A 236 -6.45 7.53 0.68
CA ASN A 236 -6.11 6.12 0.57
C ASN A 236 -5.33 5.84 -0.72
N PRO A 237 -4.29 5.00 -0.67
CA PRO A 237 -3.60 4.57 -1.87
C PRO A 237 -4.49 3.65 -2.71
N SER A 238 -4.36 3.74 -4.02
CA SER A 238 -4.99 2.85 -4.98
C SER A 238 -3.94 2.01 -5.69
N VAL A 239 -4.24 0.73 -5.89
CA VAL A 239 -3.34 -0.24 -6.52
C VAL A 239 -4.06 -1.01 -7.61
N THR A 240 -3.32 -1.50 -8.60
CA THR A 240 -3.82 -2.51 -9.54
C THR A 240 -3.62 -3.89 -8.92
N LEU A 241 -4.71 -4.65 -8.79
CA LEU A 241 -4.68 -6.00 -8.24
C LEU A 241 -3.88 -6.94 -9.13
N GLU A 242 -3.10 -7.83 -8.53
CA GLU A 242 -2.34 -8.86 -9.25
C GLU A 242 -3.28 -9.82 -9.99
N THR A 243 -2.78 -10.37 -11.13
CA THR A 243 -3.43 -11.46 -11.86
C THR A 243 -2.54 -12.70 -11.77
N PRO A 244 -2.66 -13.48 -10.69
CA PRO A 244 -1.86 -14.68 -10.51
C PRO A 244 -2.29 -15.79 -11.46
N VAL A 245 -1.37 -16.75 -11.72
CA VAL A 245 -1.61 -17.94 -12.53
C VAL A 245 -1.40 -19.16 -11.67
N ARG A 246 -2.29 -20.15 -11.81
CA ARG A 246 -2.19 -21.49 -11.23
C ARG A 246 -2.55 -22.52 -12.30
N ALA A 247 -1.66 -23.48 -12.54
CA ALA A 247 -1.88 -24.50 -13.54
C ALA A 247 -3.16 -25.33 -13.24
N GLY A 248 -4.00 -25.53 -14.24
CA GLY A 248 -5.27 -26.24 -14.12
C GLY A 248 -6.39 -25.46 -13.45
N TYR A 249 -6.21 -24.16 -13.20
CA TYR A 249 -7.22 -23.33 -12.56
C TYR A 249 -7.38 -22.01 -13.26
N THR A 250 -8.61 -21.54 -13.30
CA THR A 250 -8.98 -20.18 -13.69
C THR A 250 -9.06 -19.31 -12.45
N PHE A 251 -8.38 -18.14 -12.49
CA PHE A 251 -8.46 -17.15 -11.42
C PHE A 251 -9.80 -16.41 -11.46
N ASP A 252 -10.64 -16.59 -10.44
CA ASP A 252 -11.96 -15.91 -10.33
C ASP A 252 -11.82 -14.48 -9.82
N GLY A 253 -10.80 -14.19 -8.99
CA GLY A 253 -10.56 -12.86 -8.43
C GLY A 253 -10.05 -12.89 -6.99
N TRP A 254 -9.90 -11.68 -6.44
CA TRP A 254 -9.49 -11.45 -5.07
C TRP A 254 -10.71 -11.21 -4.18
N TYR A 255 -10.68 -11.75 -2.95
CA TYR A 255 -11.74 -11.65 -1.96
C TYR A 255 -11.22 -11.08 -0.65
N THR A 256 -12.04 -10.30 0.06
CA THR A 256 -11.66 -9.67 1.33
C THR A 256 -11.79 -10.59 2.54
N ASP A 257 -12.45 -11.72 2.39
CA ASP A 257 -12.67 -12.70 3.45
C ASP A 257 -12.17 -14.08 3.04
N GLU A 258 -11.70 -14.86 4.00
CA GLU A 258 -11.16 -16.20 3.78
C GLU A 258 -12.22 -17.20 3.28
N SER A 259 -13.49 -16.95 3.58
CA SER A 259 -14.62 -17.76 3.11
C SER A 259 -15.01 -17.49 1.66
N LEU A 260 -14.32 -16.54 0.99
CA LEU A 260 -14.46 -16.19 -0.42
C LEU A 260 -15.90 -15.78 -0.80
N LYS A 261 -16.55 -14.99 0.06
CA LYS A 261 -17.93 -14.49 -0.15
C LYS A 261 -17.93 -13.07 -0.71
N THR A 262 -17.02 -12.21 -0.26
CA THR A 262 -17.00 -10.80 -0.62
C THR A 262 -15.87 -10.53 -1.59
N LYS A 263 -16.20 -10.35 -2.86
CA LYS A 263 -15.23 -10.10 -3.93
C LYS A 263 -14.67 -8.67 -3.84
N ALA A 264 -13.36 -8.53 -3.76
CA ALA A 264 -12.63 -7.25 -3.81
C ALA A 264 -12.48 -6.74 -5.25
N GLY A 265 -12.19 -7.64 -6.19
CA GLY A 265 -12.02 -7.32 -7.60
C GLY A 265 -11.39 -8.44 -8.41
N ASN A 266 -11.40 -8.27 -9.72
CA ASN A 266 -10.68 -9.16 -10.64
C ASN A 266 -9.19 -8.79 -10.66
N GLY A 267 -8.35 -9.67 -11.18
CA GLY A 267 -6.98 -9.30 -11.55
C GLY A 267 -6.98 -8.12 -12.53
N GLY A 268 -6.05 -7.20 -12.36
CA GLY A 268 -5.97 -5.96 -13.13
C GLY A 268 -6.93 -4.84 -12.70
N ALA A 269 -7.88 -5.11 -11.79
CA ALA A 269 -8.80 -4.08 -11.30
C ALA A 269 -8.08 -3.10 -10.33
N SER A 270 -8.57 -1.86 -10.28
CA SER A 270 -8.14 -0.88 -9.29
C SER A 270 -8.78 -1.18 -7.92
N TYR A 271 -7.99 -1.11 -6.86
CA TYR A 271 -8.43 -1.35 -5.49
C TYR A 271 -7.90 -0.27 -4.56
N SER A 272 -8.80 0.38 -3.79
CA SER A 272 -8.44 1.39 -2.79
C SER A 272 -8.21 0.74 -1.44
N ILE A 273 -7.03 0.98 -0.84
CA ILE A 273 -6.62 0.36 0.43
C ILE A 273 -6.98 1.29 1.58
N GLY A 274 -8.08 0.99 2.30
CA GLY A 274 -8.57 1.81 3.43
C GLY A 274 -8.05 1.37 4.80
N ALA A 275 -7.47 0.18 4.90
CA ALA A 275 -6.91 -0.42 6.11
C ALA A 275 -5.89 -1.50 5.75
N ASN A 276 -5.14 -2.01 6.75
CA ASN A 276 -4.38 -3.24 6.55
C ASN A 276 -5.33 -4.36 6.11
N THR A 277 -5.06 -4.95 4.95
CA THR A 277 -5.99 -5.86 4.29
C THR A 277 -5.26 -7.09 3.80
N THR A 278 -5.88 -8.27 3.98
CA THR A 278 -5.48 -9.51 3.30
C THR A 278 -6.52 -9.82 2.24
N LEU A 279 -6.07 -10.04 1.02
CA LEU A 279 -6.90 -10.50 -0.08
C LEU A 279 -6.61 -11.97 -0.35
N TYR A 280 -7.67 -12.75 -0.54
CA TYR A 280 -7.63 -14.19 -0.75
C TYR A 280 -7.97 -14.50 -2.20
N ALA A 281 -7.10 -15.25 -2.88
CA ALA A 281 -7.35 -15.69 -4.24
C ALA A 281 -8.45 -16.77 -4.26
N LYS A 282 -9.40 -16.63 -5.18
CA LYS A 282 -10.36 -17.69 -5.50
C LYS A 282 -10.01 -18.32 -6.83
N TRP A 283 -9.99 -19.65 -6.83
CA TRP A 283 -9.64 -20.48 -7.96
C TRP A 283 -10.79 -21.38 -8.35
N ILE A 284 -11.04 -21.49 -9.64
CA ILE A 284 -12.02 -22.41 -10.22
C ILE A 284 -11.21 -23.48 -10.96
N ALA A 285 -11.38 -24.75 -10.58
CA ALA A 285 -10.74 -25.86 -11.25
C ALA A 285 -11.21 -25.93 -12.72
N ASN A 286 -10.28 -26.04 -13.65
CA ASN A 286 -10.59 -26.24 -15.07
C ASN A 286 -11.19 -27.62 -15.28
N THR A 287 -12.17 -27.73 -16.15
CA THR A 287 -12.87 -29.00 -16.44
C THR A 287 -12.32 -29.75 -17.66
N ASP A 288 -11.36 -29.17 -18.33
CA ASP A 288 -10.71 -29.62 -19.57
C ASP A 288 -9.22 -29.97 -19.38
N THR A 289 -8.82 -30.25 -18.12
CA THR A 289 -7.43 -30.63 -17.83
C THR A 289 -7.15 -31.99 -18.39
N LYS A 290 -6.14 -32.08 -19.28
CA LYS A 290 -5.75 -33.34 -19.98
C LYS A 290 -4.92 -34.23 -19.09
N TYR A 291 -5.09 -35.52 -19.30
CA TYR A 291 -4.21 -36.54 -18.75
C TYR A 291 -4.09 -37.71 -19.73
N VAL A 292 -3.07 -38.53 -19.59
CA VAL A 292 -2.72 -39.59 -20.52
C VAL A 292 -2.87 -40.97 -19.83
N VAL A 293 -3.49 -41.90 -20.53
CA VAL A 293 -3.55 -43.32 -20.12
C VAL A 293 -2.78 -44.13 -21.14
N LYS A 294 -1.82 -44.92 -20.68
CA LYS A 294 -0.98 -45.78 -21.49
C LYS A 294 -1.23 -47.23 -21.14
N HIS A 295 -1.40 -48.09 -22.16
CA HIS A 295 -1.63 -49.52 -22.03
C HIS A 295 -0.41 -50.28 -22.57
N TRP A 296 0.29 -50.97 -21.69
CA TRP A 296 1.53 -51.64 -21.97
C TRP A 296 1.31 -53.18 -21.95
N GLN A 297 1.67 -53.90 -23.00
CA GLN A 297 1.64 -55.33 -23.06
C GLN A 297 3.01 -55.91 -22.75
N GLN A 298 3.03 -56.95 -21.87
CA GLN A 298 4.25 -57.68 -21.53
C GLN A 298 4.84 -58.32 -22.77
N ASN A 299 6.13 -58.13 -23.02
CA ASN A 299 6.88 -58.79 -24.07
C ASN A 299 6.96 -60.30 -23.81
N ILE A 300 7.18 -61.13 -24.85
CA ILE A 300 7.22 -62.57 -24.72
C ILE A 300 8.25 -63.01 -23.66
N ASP A 301 9.46 -62.46 -23.72
CA ASP A 301 10.55 -62.74 -22.80
C ASP A 301 10.66 -61.72 -21.65
N GLY A 302 9.67 -60.86 -21.53
CA GLY A 302 9.66 -59.79 -20.54
C GLY A 302 9.38 -60.27 -19.11
N ASN A 303 10.08 -59.68 -18.14
CA ASN A 303 9.78 -59.90 -16.73
C ASN A 303 8.55 -59.12 -16.33
N ALA A 304 7.48 -59.79 -15.88
CA ALA A 304 6.22 -59.14 -15.48
C ALA A 304 6.35 -58.19 -14.29
N ASP A 305 7.38 -58.31 -13.47
CA ASP A 305 7.58 -57.52 -12.25
C ASP A 305 8.34 -56.21 -12.50
N ILE A 306 9.04 -56.09 -13.64
CA ILE A 306 9.85 -54.95 -14.02
C ILE A 306 9.11 -54.14 -15.09
N LYS A 307 8.56 -52.98 -14.69
CA LYS A 307 7.73 -52.09 -15.52
C LYS A 307 8.59 -51.09 -16.30
N ASN A 308 9.14 -51.53 -17.44
CA ASN A 308 9.95 -50.70 -18.34
C ASN A 308 9.74 -51.16 -19.81
N ASP A 309 10.30 -50.39 -20.74
CA ASP A 309 10.23 -50.64 -22.19
C ASP A 309 10.98 -51.88 -22.70
N VAL A 310 11.88 -52.43 -21.89
CA VAL A 310 12.52 -53.73 -22.19
C VAL A 310 11.53 -54.86 -21.99
N ASN A 311 10.71 -54.82 -20.97
CA ASN A 311 9.80 -55.88 -20.57
C ASN A 311 8.38 -55.72 -21.09
N TYR A 312 8.02 -54.50 -21.51
CA TYR A 312 6.68 -54.15 -21.99
C TYR A 312 6.75 -53.28 -23.25
N THR A 313 5.81 -53.49 -24.14
CA THR A 313 5.62 -52.65 -25.34
C THR A 313 4.35 -51.83 -25.19
N LEU A 314 4.44 -50.54 -25.48
CA LEU A 314 3.27 -49.64 -25.50
C LEU A 314 2.32 -50.07 -26.62
N LYS A 315 1.10 -50.42 -26.25
CA LYS A 315 0.07 -50.90 -27.19
C LYS A 315 -0.87 -49.80 -27.60
N ASP A 316 -1.39 -49.03 -26.62
CA ASP A 316 -2.35 -47.96 -26.83
C ASP A 316 -2.05 -46.78 -25.92
N THR A 317 -2.39 -45.58 -26.40
CA THR A 317 -2.36 -44.31 -25.63
C THR A 317 -3.69 -43.62 -25.81
N GLU A 318 -4.25 -43.14 -24.72
CA GLU A 318 -5.48 -42.34 -24.69
C GLU A 318 -5.19 -41.00 -24.02
N THR A 319 -5.67 -39.92 -24.62
CA THR A 319 -5.67 -38.59 -23.97
C THR A 319 -7.10 -38.29 -23.54
N LEU A 320 -7.29 -38.15 -22.25
CA LEU A 320 -8.58 -37.93 -21.61
C LEU A 320 -8.58 -36.51 -20.96
N GLU A 321 -9.76 -35.99 -20.68
CA GLU A 321 -9.97 -34.71 -20.01
C GLU A 321 -10.85 -34.90 -18.77
N GLY A 322 -10.63 -34.03 -17.77
CA GLY A 322 -11.45 -34.03 -16.57
C GLY A 322 -11.17 -32.79 -15.74
N THR A 323 -11.86 -32.67 -14.62
CA THR A 323 -11.70 -31.54 -13.71
C THR A 323 -10.41 -31.66 -12.91
N THR A 324 -9.63 -30.61 -12.85
CA THR A 324 -8.43 -30.54 -11.99
C THR A 324 -8.76 -30.96 -10.56
N ASP A 325 -7.90 -31.76 -9.93
CA ASP A 325 -8.02 -32.37 -8.60
C ASP A 325 -9.16 -33.42 -8.45
N GLU A 326 -9.96 -33.64 -9.49
CA GLU A 326 -10.96 -34.70 -9.48
C GLU A 326 -10.29 -36.07 -9.40
N ILE A 327 -10.89 -36.97 -8.61
CA ILE A 327 -10.45 -38.37 -8.54
C ILE A 327 -11.14 -39.16 -9.66
N VAL A 328 -10.36 -39.60 -10.62
CA VAL A 328 -10.83 -40.41 -11.75
C VAL A 328 -10.42 -41.86 -11.61
N ILE A 329 -11.14 -42.76 -12.30
CA ILE A 329 -10.83 -44.16 -12.45
C ILE A 329 -10.72 -44.44 -13.97
N PRO A 330 -9.56 -44.23 -14.58
CA PRO A 330 -9.39 -44.48 -16.00
C PRO A 330 -9.69 -45.93 -16.34
N GLY A 331 -10.37 -46.16 -17.46
CA GLY A 331 -10.76 -47.48 -17.88
C GLY A 331 -9.54 -48.38 -18.21
N ILE A 332 -9.69 -49.67 -17.93
CA ILE A 332 -8.79 -50.70 -18.42
C ILE A 332 -9.34 -51.34 -19.70
N LYS A 333 -8.46 -51.75 -20.59
CA LYS A 333 -8.84 -52.47 -21.82
C LYS A 333 -8.79 -53.99 -21.59
N LYS A 334 -9.39 -54.73 -22.49
CA LYS A 334 -9.27 -56.17 -22.55
C LYS A 334 -8.47 -56.56 -23.79
N TYR A 335 -7.40 -57.30 -23.60
CA TYR A 335 -6.59 -57.84 -24.70
C TYR A 335 -6.58 -59.36 -24.64
N THR A 336 -6.85 -59.98 -25.77
CA THR A 336 -6.78 -61.43 -25.89
C THR A 336 -5.39 -61.92 -25.50
N GLY A 337 -5.31 -62.93 -24.66
CA GLY A 337 -4.04 -63.49 -24.21
C GLY A 337 -3.33 -62.74 -23.10
N PHE A 338 -3.97 -61.69 -22.53
CA PHE A 338 -3.41 -60.92 -21.44
C PHE A 338 -4.37 -60.83 -20.25
N THR A 339 -3.82 -60.79 -19.07
CA THR A 339 -4.52 -60.47 -17.84
C THR A 339 -4.47 -58.97 -17.62
N SER A 340 -5.64 -58.32 -17.47
CA SER A 340 -5.76 -56.91 -17.19
C SER A 340 -5.26 -56.57 -15.76
N PRO A 341 -4.62 -55.40 -15.56
CA PRO A 341 -4.27 -54.93 -14.23
C PRO A 341 -5.51 -54.48 -13.46
N ASP A 342 -5.34 -54.16 -12.16
CA ASP A 342 -6.38 -53.52 -11.37
C ASP A 342 -6.55 -52.08 -11.80
N VAL A 343 -7.80 -51.57 -11.66
CA VAL A 343 -8.12 -50.14 -11.87
C VAL A 343 -7.45 -49.29 -10.79
N ARG A 344 -7.10 -48.05 -11.16
CA ARG A 344 -6.44 -47.10 -10.26
C ARG A 344 -7.33 -45.88 -10.03
N LYS A 345 -7.44 -45.47 -8.75
CA LYS A 345 -8.03 -44.18 -8.36
C LYS A 345 -6.89 -43.17 -8.28
N ILE A 346 -7.00 -42.08 -9.02
CA ILE A 346 -5.93 -41.09 -9.11
C ILE A 346 -6.52 -39.71 -9.36
N SER A 347 -5.90 -38.65 -8.77
CA SER A 347 -6.33 -37.25 -8.96
C SER A 347 -5.69 -36.67 -10.21
N ILE A 348 -6.46 -35.91 -10.98
CA ILE A 348 -5.98 -35.18 -12.16
C ILE A 348 -5.07 -34.05 -11.70
N LEU A 349 -3.84 -34.01 -12.20
CA LEU A 349 -2.87 -32.98 -11.91
C LEU A 349 -3.15 -31.74 -12.78
N GLY A 350 -3.22 -30.56 -12.13
CA GLY A 350 -3.57 -29.32 -12.81
C GLY A 350 -2.58 -28.86 -13.89
N ASP A 351 -1.34 -29.35 -13.86
CA ASP A 351 -0.32 -29.08 -14.88
C ASP A 351 -0.43 -29.97 -16.11
N GLY A 352 -1.40 -30.91 -16.15
CA GLY A 352 -1.60 -31.82 -17.23
C GLY A 352 -0.55 -32.94 -17.33
N SER A 353 0.31 -33.11 -16.32
CA SER A 353 1.42 -34.09 -16.32
C SER A 353 1.00 -35.50 -15.93
N LEU A 354 -0.27 -35.68 -15.54
CA LEU A 354 -0.72 -37.02 -15.10
C LEU A 354 -0.63 -38.04 -16.23
N VAL A 355 0.14 -39.10 -16.00
CA VAL A 355 0.21 -40.32 -16.84
C VAL A 355 -0.20 -41.52 -16.00
N VAL A 356 -1.14 -42.29 -16.51
CA VAL A 356 -1.60 -43.53 -15.88
C VAL A 356 -1.15 -44.69 -16.74
N ASP A 357 -0.22 -45.49 -16.24
CA ASP A 357 0.29 -46.67 -16.93
C ASP A 357 -0.43 -47.92 -16.43
N TYR A 358 -1.06 -48.67 -17.36
CA TYR A 358 -1.64 -50.00 -17.16
C TYR A 358 -0.79 -51.05 -17.84
N TYR A 359 -0.26 -51.99 -17.05
CA TYR A 359 0.62 -53.10 -17.50
C TYR A 359 -0.15 -54.39 -17.53
N TYR A 360 -0.34 -54.92 -18.74
CA TYR A 360 -1.08 -56.15 -19.02
C TYR A 360 -0.10 -57.30 -19.02
N LYS A 361 -0.32 -58.30 -18.14
CA LYS A 361 0.51 -59.47 -18.00
C LYS A 361 0.16 -60.50 -19.07
N ARG A 362 1.15 -61.00 -19.80
CA ARG A 362 0.98 -62.05 -20.82
C ARG A 362 0.61 -63.32 -20.14
N ASN A 363 -0.46 -64.01 -20.60
CA ASN A 363 -0.94 -65.27 -20.07
C ASN A 363 -0.07 -66.41 -20.60
N LYS A 364 -0.05 -67.51 -19.84
CA LYS A 364 0.58 -68.76 -20.22
C LYS A 364 -0.46 -69.82 -20.50
N TYR A 365 -0.19 -70.62 -21.50
CA TYR A 365 -1.02 -71.74 -21.91
C TYR A 365 -0.17 -73.00 -22.08
N ASN A 366 -0.83 -74.21 -21.97
CA ASN A 366 -0.14 -75.45 -22.04
C ASN A 366 -0.31 -76.04 -23.42
N VAL A 367 0.78 -76.69 -23.94
CA VAL A 367 0.78 -77.63 -25.06
C VAL A 367 0.87 -79.01 -24.47
N VAL A 368 -0.18 -79.78 -24.62
CA VAL A 368 -0.28 -81.15 -24.21
C VAL A 368 -0.23 -82.05 -25.48
N LEU A 369 0.70 -82.94 -25.53
CA LEU A 369 0.90 -83.79 -26.67
C LEU A 369 0.74 -85.31 -26.25
N ASP A 370 -0.24 -85.96 -26.85
CA ASP A 370 -0.44 -87.42 -26.76
C ASP A 370 0.02 -88.08 -28.02
N LYS A 371 0.14 -89.42 -27.98
CA LYS A 371 0.59 -90.23 -29.10
C LYS A 371 -0.16 -91.55 -29.16
N ASP A 372 -0.40 -92.12 -30.39
CA ASP A 372 -0.89 -93.43 -30.61
C ASP A 372 0.26 -94.43 -30.52
N GLU A 373 -0.06 -95.73 -30.74
CA GLU A 373 0.88 -96.83 -30.64
C GLU A 373 2.00 -96.81 -31.68
N GLY A 374 1.78 -96.17 -32.84
CA GLY A 374 2.75 -96.08 -33.94
C GLY A 374 3.74 -94.88 -33.78
N ILE A 375 3.62 -94.06 -32.76
CA ILE A 375 4.54 -92.97 -32.46
C ILE A 375 5.57 -93.42 -31.41
N GLU A 376 6.85 -93.19 -31.72
CA GLU A 376 7.96 -93.47 -30.79
C GLU A 376 8.03 -92.39 -29.69
N SER A 377 8.08 -91.08 -30.08
CA SER A 377 8.17 -89.96 -29.17
C SER A 377 7.54 -88.72 -29.79
N VAL A 378 7.08 -87.84 -28.93
CA VAL A 378 6.67 -86.49 -29.26
C VAL A 378 7.51 -85.44 -28.47
N SER A 379 7.76 -84.27 -29.02
CA SER A 379 8.47 -83.14 -28.38
C SER A 379 7.76 -81.85 -28.59
N GLY A 380 8.01 -80.90 -27.70
CA GLY A 380 7.39 -79.56 -27.73
C GLY A 380 6.21 -79.38 -26.79
N ALA A 381 5.89 -80.36 -25.94
CA ALA A 381 4.95 -80.19 -24.84
C ALA A 381 5.55 -79.28 -23.79
N GLY A 382 4.71 -78.42 -23.15
CA GLY A 382 5.17 -77.47 -22.13
C GLY A 382 4.23 -76.29 -21.92
N THR A 383 4.65 -75.36 -21.10
CA THR A 383 3.91 -74.10 -20.82
C THR A 383 4.60 -72.97 -21.53
N TYR A 384 3.86 -72.21 -22.36
CA TYR A 384 4.37 -71.20 -23.23
C TYR A 384 3.59 -69.88 -22.99
N ASN A 385 4.27 -68.73 -23.16
CA ASN A 385 3.60 -67.41 -23.16
C ASN A 385 2.72 -67.35 -24.43
N TYR A 386 1.58 -66.62 -24.30
CA TYR A 386 0.75 -66.26 -25.45
C TYR A 386 1.63 -65.67 -26.59
N GLU A 387 1.40 -66.03 -27.83
CA GLU A 387 2.19 -65.70 -29.04
C GLU A 387 3.65 -66.20 -29.06
N GLN A 388 4.13 -66.85 -28.00
CA GLN A 388 5.46 -67.49 -28.06
C GLN A 388 5.51 -68.57 -29.14
N GLN A 389 6.58 -68.60 -29.92
CA GLN A 389 6.76 -69.60 -30.95
C GLN A 389 6.97 -70.97 -30.28
N VAL A 390 6.14 -71.92 -30.65
CA VAL A 390 6.17 -73.34 -30.21
C VAL A 390 6.46 -74.23 -31.41
N THR A 391 7.44 -75.09 -31.29
CA THR A 391 7.71 -76.14 -32.29
C THR A 391 7.40 -77.52 -31.69
N ILE A 392 6.51 -78.22 -32.32
CA ILE A 392 6.18 -79.62 -31.96
C ILE A 392 6.72 -80.57 -33.04
N ASP A 393 7.12 -81.74 -32.64
CA ASP A 393 7.59 -82.78 -33.56
C ASP A 393 7.21 -84.21 -33.07
N ALA A 394 7.00 -85.15 -34.02
CA ALA A 394 6.67 -86.54 -33.75
C ALA A 394 7.61 -87.48 -34.50
N LYS A 395 8.15 -88.44 -33.80
CA LYS A 395 8.96 -89.56 -34.39
C LYS A 395 8.09 -90.81 -34.56
N VAL A 396 7.90 -91.18 -35.80
CA VAL A 396 7.08 -92.37 -36.17
C VAL A 396 7.94 -93.62 -36.07
N LYS A 397 7.37 -94.76 -35.54
CA LYS A 397 7.98 -96.03 -35.48
C LYS A 397 8.02 -96.72 -36.88
N ASP A 398 8.96 -97.59 -37.07
CA ASP A 398 8.99 -98.45 -38.25
C ASP A 398 7.72 -99.31 -38.37
N GLY A 399 7.18 -99.34 -39.58
CA GLY A 399 5.94 -100.04 -39.84
C GLY A 399 4.67 -99.21 -39.68
N TYR A 400 4.81 -97.89 -39.45
CA TYR A 400 3.69 -96.97 -39.38
C TYR A 400 3.95 -95.84 -40.35
N GLU A 401 2.85 -95.26 -40.87
CA GLU A 401 2.84 -94.07 -41.71
C GLU A 401 2.23 -92.95 -40.95
N TRP A 402 2.81 -91.70 -41.05
CA TRP A 402 2.30 -90.54 -40.43
C TRP A 402 0.93 -90.11 -40.98
N LYS A 403 -0.06 -89.83 -40.10
CA LYS A 403 -1.40 -89.43 -40.49
C LYS A 403 -1.67 -87.91 -40.17
N GLY A 404 -1.15 -87.42 -39.07
CA GLY A 404 -1.32 -86.04 -38.66
C GLY A 404 -1.44 -85.89 -37.17
N TRP A 405 -1.42 -84.63 -36.71
CA TRP A 405 -1.84 -84.23 -35.38
C TRP A 405 -3.35 -84.00 -35.37
N THR A 406 -4.04 -84.52 -34.41
CA THR A 406 -5.48 -84.37 -34.21
C THR A 406 -5.76 -83.91 -32.80
N GLY A 407 -6.84 -83.08 -32.56
CA GLY A 407 -7.21 -82.60 -31.26
C GLY A 407 -8.00 -81.34 -31.40
N ASN A 408 -7.66 -80.29 -30.61
CA ASN A 408 -8.32 -79.01 -30.72
C ASN A 408 -7.75 -78.14 -31.87
N ALA A 409 -6.75 -78.63 -32.59
CA ALA A 409 -6.32 -78.24 -33.93
C ALA A 409 -5.96 -79.40 -34.74
N THR A 410 -5.93 -79.32 -36.09
CA THR A 410 -5.46 -80.37 -37.02
C THR A 410 -4.23 -79.80 -37.74
N LEU A 411 -3.12 -80.62 -37.69
CA LEU A 411 -1.88 -80.21 -38.34
C LEU A 411 -1.37 -81.39 -39.13
N GLU A 412 -1.02 -81.18 -40.37
CA GLU A 412 -0.66 -82.23 -41.31
C GLU A 412 0.82 -82.69 -41.21
N SER A 413 1.71 -81.72 -40.96
CA SER A 413 3.16 -81.99 -40.88
C SER A 413 3.53 -82.64 -39.54
N LYS A 414 4.57 -83.47 -39.54
CA LYS A 414 5.14 -84.06 -38.32
C LYS A 414 5.68 -82.95 -37.40
N GLN A 415 6.48 -82.09 -37.98
CA GLN A 415 6.97 -80.87 -37.30
C GLN A 415 6.12 -79.69 -37.69
N ASN A 416 5.64 -78.98 -36.70
CA ASN A 416 4.89 -77.77 -36.86
C ASN A 416 5.41 -76.66 -35.93
N THR A 417 5.45 -75.46 -36.45
CA THR A 417 5.76 -74.22 -35.64
C THR A 417 4.59 -73.28 -35.72
N PHE A 418 4.08 -72.80 -34.55
CA PHE A 418 2.97 -71.88 -34.44
C PHE A 418 3.16 -70.93 -33.23
N GLY A 419 2.56 -69.72 -33.30
CA GLY A 419 2.48 -68.93 -32.14
C GLY A 419 1.44 -69.44 -31.16
N MET A 420 1.79 -69.52 -29.86
CA MET A 420 0.88 -70.02 -28.82
C MET A 420 -0.45 -69.25 -28.81
N PRO A 421 -1.59 -69.93 -29.06
CA PRO A 421 -2.89 -69.28 -29.05
C PRO A 421 -3.31 -68.91 -27.60
N ALA A 422 -4.39 -68.11 -27.48
CA ALA A 422 -4.95 -67.73 -26.17
C ALA A 422 -5.79 -68.87 -25.54
N GLN A 423 -5.40 -70.07 -25.71
CA GLN A 423 -5.99 -71.28 -25.13
C GLN A 423 -4.96 -72.44 -25.08
N ASN A 424 -5.22 -73.46 -24.28
CA ASN A 424 -4.39 -74.69 -24.30
C ASN A 424 -4.49 -75.35 -25.64
N VAL A 425 -3.40 -75.95 -26.08
CA VAL A 425 -3.29 -76.80 -27.29
C VAL A 425 -3.18 -78.22 -26.83
N GLU A 426 -4.12 -79.09 -27.28
CA GLU A 426 -4.16 -80.50 -26.97
C GLU A 426 -4.18 -81.22 -28.27
N LEU A 427 -3.11 -81.99 -28.57
CA LEU A 427 -2.91 -82.67 -29.83
C LEU A 427 -2.45 -84.14 -29.59
N THR A 428 -2.95 -85.01 -30.41
CA THR A 428 -2.53 -86.42 -30.47
C THR A 428 -1.86 -86.71 -31.80
N ALA A 429 -0.64 -87.13 -31.77
CA ALA A 429 0.08 -87.65 -32.96
C ALA A 429 -0.50 -88.99 -33.39
N THR A 430 -0.96 -89.07 -34.63
CA THR A 430 -1.65 -90.22 -35.14
C THR A 430 -0.95 -90.80 -36.34
N THR A 431 -1.03 -92.13 -36.45
CA THR A 431 -0.40 -92.94 -37.53
C THR A 431 -1.39 -93.92 -38.12
N THR A 432 -1.03 -94.48 -39.25
CA THR A 432 -1.68 -95.61 -39.87
C THR A 432 -0.66 -96.75 -39.93
N LYS A 433 -1.03 -97.97 -39.49
CA LYS A 433 -0.16 -99.12 -39.60
C LYS A 433 0.03 -99.46 -41.06
N ILE A 434 1.27 -99.66 -41.47
CA ILE A 434 1.57 -100.12 -42.82
C ILE A 434 1.28 -101.57 -42.87
N GLU A 435 0.30 -102.00 -43.68
CA GLU A 435 0.07 -103.38 -44.00
C GLU A 435 1.11 -103.75 -45.01
N ARG A 436 1.99 -104.73 -44.64
CA ARG A 436 2.97 -105.26 -45.55
C ARG A 436 2.45 -106.57 -46.07
N GLU A 437 2.22 -106.68 -47.36
CA GLU A 437 1.96 -107.94 -48.01
C GLU A 437 3.30 -108.67 -48.30
N TYR A 438 3.42 -109.90 -47.82
CA TYR A 438 4.55 -110.72 -48.09
C TYR A 438 4.10 -111.82 -49.04
N THR A 439 4.74 -112.02 -50.21
CA THR A 439 4.52 -113.17 -51.09
C THR A 439 5.38 -114.30 -50.64
N ILE A 440 4.73 -115.41 -50.28
CA ILE A 440 5.43 -116.65 -50.01
C ILE A 440 5.53 -117.41 -51.32
N THR A 441 6.72 -117.60 -51.88
CA THR A 441 6.96 -118.37 -53.05
C THR A 441 7.37 -119.74 -52.61
N PHE A 442 6.60 -120.75 -52.95
CA PHE A 442 6.94 -122.15 -52.71
C PHE A 442 7.85 -122.72 -53.84
N ASP A 443 9.06 -123.00 -53.54
CA ASP A 443 9.95 -123.73 -54.47
C ASP A 443 9.74 -125.20 -54.28
N SER A 444 9.24 -125.84 -55.31
CA SER A 444 8.94 -127.30 -55.32
C SER A 444 10.17 -128.26 -55.46
N ASN A 445 11.38 -127.55 -55.60
CA ASN A 445 12.66 -128.25 -55.77
C ASN A 445 12.57 -129.49 -56.69
N GLY A 446 11.91 -129.36 -57.83
CA GLY A 446 11.75 -130.35 -58.87
C GLY A 446 10.47 -131.17 -58.81
N GLY A 447 9.57 -130.95 -57.91
CA GLY A 447 8.22 -131.54 -57.84
C GLY A 447 7.21 -130.63 -58.57
N GLU A 448 6.10 -131.09 -59.02
CA GLU A 448 5.03 -130.33 -59.68
C GLU A 448 4.34 -129.35 -58.62
N GLN A 449 4.04 -128.15 -59.01
CA GLN A 449 3.28 -127.26 -58.18
C GLN A 449 1.85 -127.75 -57.99
N PRO A 450 1.34 -127.67 -56.74
CA PRO A 450 -0.06 -128.03 -56.51
C PRO A 450 -0.96 -127.00 -57.17
N ASN A 451 -1.97 -127.40 -57.83
CA ASN A 451 -3.00 -126.52 -58.44
C ASN A 451 -3.71 -125.66 -57.40
#